data_379239f82aeeb29d1e80b15cc878f05b
#
_entry.id   379239f82aeeb29d1e80b15cc878f05b
#
_cell.length_a   1.000
_cell.length_b   1.000
_cell.length_c   1.000
_cell.angle_alpha   90.00
_cell.angle_beta   90.00
_cell.angle_gamma   90.00
#
_symmetry.space_group_name_H-M   'P 1'
#
loop_
_entity.id
_entity.type
_entity.pdbx_description
1 polymer ?
#
loop_
_entity_poly.entity_id
_entity_poly.type
_entity_poly.pdbx_seq_one_letter_code
_entity_poly.pdbx_strand_id
1 'polypeptide(L)' 'IVDARMTVADLNEEIGTDILAQGFDTIGGLVYKELGKMPEVGDHIEVDNLNITIQSTIGRRIGKLRLYIPQTKRNSP' A
#
# COMPACT_ATOMS: atom_id res chain seq x y z
N ILE A 1 5.57 -6.49 -6.18
CA ILE A 1 4.19 -6.90 -5.84
C ILE A 1 4.19 -7.63 -4.50
N VAL A 2 3.32 -7.24 -3.63
CA VAL A 2 3.24 -7.85 -2.30
C VAL A 2 1.82 -8.36 -2.05
N ASP A 3 1.72 -9.28 -1.10
CA ASP A 3 0.42 -9.78 -0.65
C ASP A 3 -0.19 -8.75 0.30
N ALA A 4 -1.49 -8.53 0.18
CA ALA A 4 -2.18 -7.56 1.03
C ALA A 4 -2.17 -7.96 2.50
N ARG A 5 -1.87 -9.21 2.81
CA ARG A 5 -1.77 -9.67 4.19
C ARG A 5 -0.45 -9.32 4.85
N MET A 6 0.50 -8.81 4.09
CA MET A 6 1.76 -8.35 4.65
C MET A 6 1.49 -7.28 5.70
N THR A 7 2.20 -7.31 6.81
CA THR A 7 1.99 -6.31 7.85
C THR A 7 2.65 -5.00 7.48
N VAL A 8 2.08 -3.92 8.01
CA VAL A 8 2.66 -2.59 7.79
C VAL A 8 4.06 -2.52 8.42
N ALA A 9 4.25 -3.19 9.55
CA ALA A 9 5.56 -3.23 10.20
C ALA A 9 6.60 -3.87 9.30
N ASP A 10 6.25 -4.98 8.66
CA ASP A 10 7.18 -5.66 7.76
C ASP A 10 7.48 -4.78 6.54
N LEU A 11 6.47 -4.11 6.02
CA LEU A 11 6.67 -3.22 4.89
C LEU A 11 7.63 -2.09 5.25
N ASN A 12 7.41 -1.47 6.41
CA ASN A 12 8.28 -0.38 6.86
C ASN A 12 9.73 -0.84 6.93
N GLU A 13 9.94 -2.05 7.42
CA GLU A 13 11.29 -2.59 7.53
C GLU A 13 11.90 -2.87 6.16
N GLU A 14 11.08 -3.39 5.24
CA GLU A 14 11.57 -3.75 3.90
C GLU A 14 11.98 -2.55 3.09
N ILE A 15 11.20 -1.48 3.13
CA ILE A 15 11.42 -0.33 2.25
C ILE A 15 11.81 0.94 2.99
N GLY A 16 11.97 0.87 4.30
CA GLY A 16 12.46 2.00 5.08
C GLY A 16 11.45 3.12 5.28
N THR A 17 10.16 2.79 5.29
CA THR A 17 9.12 3.77 5.56
C THR A 17 8.73 3.77 7.03
N ASP A 18 7.92 4.76 7.42
CA ASP A 18 7.47 4.92 8.80
C ASP A 18 5.95 5.05 8.86
N ILE A 19 5.25 4.23 8.09
CA ILE A 19 3.80 4.28 8.05
C ILE A 19 3.25 3.84 9.40
N LEU A 20 2.33 4.62 9.96
CA LEU A 20 1.72 4.31 11.25
C LEU A 20 0.51 3.41 11.05
N ALA A 21 0.48 2.29 11.76
CA ALA A 21 -0.62 1.35 11.71
C ALA A 21 -1.66 1.75 12.75
N GLN A 22 -2.65 2.52 12.33
CA GLN A 22 -3.70 3.02 13.22
C GLN A 22 -5.03 2.39 12.81
N GLY A 23 -5.44 1.37 13.55
CA GLY A 23 -6.68 0.69 13.27
C GLY A 23 -6.58 -0.39 12.21
N PHE A 24 -5.35 -0.74 11.84
CA PHE A 24 -5.09 -1.82 10.88
C PHE A 24 -3.68 -2.35 11.10
N ASP A 25 -3.47 -3.59 10.73
CA ASP A 25 -2.15 -4.22 10.87
C ASP A 25 -1.52 -4.52 9.52
N THR A 26 -2.33 -4.72 8.49
CA THR A 26 -1.84 -5.16 7.18
C THR A 26 -1.91 -4.03 6.17
N ILE A 27 -1.14 -4.21 5.07
CA ILE A 27 -1.16 -3.23 3.99
C ILE A 27 -2.54 -3.18 3.35
N GLY A 28 -3.20 -4.33 3.24
CA GLY A 28 -4.57 -4.36 2.71
C GLY A 28 -5.50 -3.52 3.55
N GLY A 29 -5.36 -3.60 4.88
CA GLY A 29 -6.17 -2.78 5.78
C GLY A 29 -5.90 -1.30 5.59
N LEU A 30 -4.63 -0.94 5.40
CA LEU A 30 -4.26 0.45 5.11
C LEU A 30 -4.94 0.95 3.84
N VAL A 31 -4.86 0.17 2.77
CA VAL A 31 -5.46 0.57 1.49
C VAL A 31 -6.97 0.69 1.64
N TYR A 32 -7.59 -0.27 2.30
CA TYR A 32 -9.04 -0.25 2.51
C TYR A 32 -9.47 1.02 3.24
N LYS A 33 -8.73 1.37 4.29
CA LYS A 33 -9.06 2.55 5.08
C LYS A 33 -8.88 3.83 4.27
N GLU A 34 -7.80 3.92 3.51
CA GLU A 34 -7.51 5.13 2.75
C GLU A 34 -8.48 5.31 1.58
N LEU A 35 -8.89 4.21 0.95
CA LEU A 35 -9.85 4.31 -0.17
C LEU A 35 -11.22 4.77 0.28
N GLY A 36 -11.68 4.28 1.43
CA GLY A 36 -12.99 4.63 1.93
C GLY A 36 -14.14 4.08 1.10
N LYS A 37 -13.87 3.07 0.27
CA LYS A 37 -14.89 2.46 -0.58
C LYS A 37 -14.48 1.02 -0.86
N MET A 38 -15.34 0.28 -1.53
CA MET A 38 -15.05 -1.10 -1.93
C MET A 38 -13.85 -1.11 -2.88
N PRO A 39 -12.79 -1.84 -2.56
CA PRO A 39 -11.58 -1.83 -3.41
C PRO A 39 -11.80 -2.54 -4.75
N GLU A 40 -11.21 -2.00 -5.79
CA GLU A 40 -11.26 -2.58 -7.13
C GLU A 40 -9.85 -2.57 -7.72
N VAL A 41 -9.61 -3.50 -8.63
CA VAL A 41 -8.33 -3.55 -9.34
C VAL A 41 -8.12 -2.21 -10.05
N GLY A 42 -6.92 -1.66 -9.90
CA GLY A 42 -6.60 -0.37 -10.49
C GLY A 42 -6.75 0.80 -9.54
N ASP A 43 -7.48 0.63 -8.46
CA ASP A 43 -7.54 1.67 -7.43
C ASP A 43 -6.17 1.85 -6.79
N HIS A 44 -5.86 3.06 -6.41
CA HIS A 44 -4.56 3.32 -5.80
C HIS A 44 -4.68 4.39 -4.72
N ILE A 45 -3.70 4.36 -3.84
CA ILE A 45 -3.57 5.38 -2.79
C ILE A 45 -2.12 5.84 -2.77
N GLU A 46 -1.90 6.97 -2.13
CA GLU A 46 -0.55 7.47 -1.91
C GLU A 46 -0.39 7.74 -0.43
N VAL A 47 0.61 7.12 0.18
CA VAL A 47 0.87 7.30 1.60
C VAL A 47 2.38 7.30 1.81
N ASP A 48 2.88 8.31 2.51
CA ASP A 48 4.31 8.41 2.87
C ASP A 48 5.20 8.28 1.62
N ASN A 49 4.85 8.97 0.54
CA ASN A 49 5.57 8.94 -0.74
C ASN A 49 5.55 7.58 -1.42
N LEU A 50 4.66 6.72 -1.02
CA LEU A 50 4.54 5.40 -1.58
C LEU A 50 3.22 5.29 -2.31
N ASN A 51 3.26 4.88 -3.58
CA ASN A 51 2.05 4.62 -4.35
C ASN A 51 1.72 3.15 -4.26
N ILE A 52 0.51 2.85 -3.84
CA ILE A 52 0.04 1.47 -3.71
C ILE A 52 -1.15 1.28 -4.62
N THR A 53 -1.02 0.37 -5.58
CA THR A 53 -2.07 0.09 -6.55
C THR A 53 -2.59 -1.32 -6.33
N ILE A 54 -3.90 -1.49 -6.39
CA ILE A 54 -4.51 -2.81 -6.23
C ILE A 54 -4.27 -3.60 -7.50
N GLN A 55 -3.50 -4.69 -7.38
CA GLN A 55 -3.16 -5.55 -8.50
C GLN A 55 -4.23 -6.61 -8.73
N SER A 56 -4.77 -7.16 -7.65
CA SER A 56 -5.81 -8.17 -7.74
C SER A 56 -6.67 -8.16 -6.50
N THR A 57 -7.88 -8.70 -6.63
CA THR A 57 -8.78 -8.88 -5.51
C THR A 57 -9.21 -10.33 -5.43
N ILE A 58 -9.62 -10.74 -4.24
CA ILE A 58 -10.15 -12.08 -4.00
C ILE A 58 -11.51 -11.89 -3.35
N GLY A 59 -12.57 -12.04 -4.18
CA GLY A 59 -13.89 -11.72 -3.70
C GLY A 59 -13.98 -10.25 -3.33
N ARG A 60 -14.25 -9.96 -2.07
CA ARG A 60 -14.41 -8.58 -1.61
C ARG A 60 -13.17 -8.03 -0.94
N ARG A 61 -12.08 -8.76 -0.97
CA ARG A 61 -10.87 -8.27 -0.30
C ARG A 61 -9.73 -8.16 -1.28
N ILE A 62 -8.76 -7.36 -0.88
CA ILE A 62 -7.58 -7.11 -1.71
C ILE A 62 -6.67 -8.32 -1.65
N GLY A 63 -6.18 -8.77 -2.81
CA GLY A 63 -5.26 -9.89 -2.88
C GLY A 63 -3.82 -9.46 -2.97
N LYS A 64 -3.46 -8.84 -4.09
CA LYS A 64 -2.08 -8.41 -4.32
C LYS A 64 -2.02 -6.92 -4.55
N LEU A 65 -0.91 -6.33 -4.17
CA LEU A 65 -0.69 -4.89 -4.29
C LEU A 65 0.62 -4.65 -5.03
N ARG A 66 0.63 -3.62 -5.85
CA ARG A 66 1.85 -3.15 -6.52
C ARG A 66 2.31 -1.90 -5.81
N LEU A 67 3.55 -1.90 -5.35
CA LEU A 67 4.13 -0.76 -4.67
C LEU A 67 5.03 -0.02 -5.63
N TYR A 68 4.96 1.29 -5.60
CA TYR A 68 5.82 2.15 -6.42
C TYR A 68 6.35 3.27 -5.55
N ILE A 69 7.66 3.38 -5.47
CA ILE A 69 8.33 4.43 -4.72
C ILE A 69 8.86 5.43 -5.74
N PRO A 70 8.28 6.63 -5.84
CA PRO A 70 8.77 7.63 -6.81
C PRO A 70 10.21 8.02 -6.47
N GLN A 71 11.09 8.03 -7.48
CA GLN A 71 12.46 8.49 -7.33
C GLN A 71 12.52 9.95 -7.71
N THR A 72 12.21 10.77 -6.80
CA THR A 72 12.22 12.18 -7.13
C THR A 72 13.62 12.76 -7.07
N LYS A 73 13.96 12.80 -6.94
CA LYS A 73 14.78 13.38 -6.82
C LYS A 73 15.63 13.72 -7.07
N ARG A 74 15.68 13.39 -7.03
CA ARG A 74 16.32 13.62 -7.20
C ARG A 74 16.72 14.31 -7.57
N ASN A 75 16.76 14.41 -7.60
CA ASN A 75 17.13 14.94 -8.03
C ASN A 75 17.51 15.69 -8.26
N SER A 76 17.50 15.80 -8.13
CA SER A 76 17.83 16.46 -8.48
C SER A 76 18.36 17.06 -8.59
N PRO A 77 18.76 17.42 -8.69
CA PRO A 77 19.44 17.94 -8.98
C PRO A 77 19.96 18.55 -9.07
#